data_9569440bfc6a92933f74c81dd4c81617
#
_entry.id   9569440bfc6a92933f74c81dd4c81617
#
_cell.length_a   1.000
_cell.length_b   1.000
_cell.length_c   1.000
_cell.angle_alpha   90.00
_cell.angle_beta   90.00
_cell.angle_gamma   90.00
#
_symmetry.space_group_name_H-M   'P 1'
#
loop_
_entity.id
_entity.type
_entity.pdbx_description
1 polymer ?
#
loop_
_entity_poly.entity_id
_entity_poly.type
_entity_poly.pdbx_seq_one_letter_code
_entity_poly.pdbx_strand_id
1 'polypeptide(L)'
;MPTIDINNAKIYYRSYGDDHTDQTPIVLIHGSTIDSHTDWGSIAPALAKEYRVFTPDCRGHGHSNNPHLTYSFKELADDVAAFVHAMGYEKAHIIGHSNGGNVALVTAVEHPEVTQTCIPQAANAYVTRYLIEREPKIFDPERVTREAPAWRDEMIALHGEVNGEEYWRELLWLTMKEIISEPNYSPSDLSRVKVPMLVIMGADDTVNAPDEHAQYIASHVPNAELWIPEKTGHNVHKEREQEWVEKVLDFLKRRG
;
A
#
# COMPACT_ATOMS: atom_id res chain seq x y z
N MET A 1 11.78 -10.19 16.71
CA MET A 1 10.72 -9.73 15.80
C MET A 1 10.77 -10.60 14.56
N PRO A 2 9.64 -11.09 14.01
CA PRO A 2 9.67 -11.96 12.84
C PRO A 2 10.13 -11.19 11.59
N THR A 3 11.12 -11.75 10.90
CA THR A 3 11.64 -11.22 9.64
C THR A 3 11.81 -12.35 8.65
N ILE A 4 11.77 -12.01 7.35
CA ILE A 4 12.00 -12.95 6.26
C ILE A 4 12.88 -12.29 5.21
N ASP A 5 13.80 -13.07 4.60
CA ASP A 5 14.67 -12.58 3.54
C ASP A 5 13.97 -12.76 2.18
N ILE A 6 13.73 -11.65 1.49
CA ILE A 6 13.00 -11.57 0.21
C ILE A 6 13.76 -10.60 -0.71
N ASN A 7 14.06 -11.04 -1.94
CA ASN A 7 14.61 -10.19 -2.99
C ASN A 7 15.77 -9.28 -2.50
N ASN A 8 16.71 -9.86 -1.74
CA ASN A 8 17.85 -9.19 -1.15
C ASN A 8 17.53 -8.13 -0.07
N ALA A 9 16.31 -8.10 0.45
CA ALA A 9 15.91 -7.30 1.60
C ALA A 9 15.43 -8.20 2.73
N LYS A 10 15.63 -7.75 3.97
CA LYS A 10 15.07 -8.38 5.16
C LYS A 10 13.77 -7.67 5.50
N ILE A 11 12.64 -8.33 5.30
CA ILE A 11 11.30 -7.80 5.50
C ILE A 11 10.79 -8.22 6.88
N TYR A 12 10.51 -7.23 7.71
CA TYR A 12 9.80 -7.40 8.97
C TYR A 12 8.29 -7.48 8.72
N TYR A 13 7.58 -8.26 9.53
CA TYR A 13 6.12 -8.33 9.45
C TYR A 13 5.48 -8.64 10.80
N ARG A 14 4.22 -8.29 10.94
CA ARG A 14 3.34 -8.76 12.01
C ARG A 14 2.29 -9.68 11.42
N SER A 15 1.79 -10.60 12.25
CA SER A 15 0.72 -11.50 11.86
C SER A 15 -0.35 -11.57 12.93
N TYR A 16 -1.59 -11.76 12.49
CA TYR A 16 -2.79 -11.83 13.34
C TYR A 16 -3.71 -12.93 12.83
N GLY A 17 -4.60 -13.44 13.69
CA GLY A 17 -5.60 -14.44 13.30
C GLY A 17 -4.99 -15.83 13.08
N ASP A 18 -4.22 -16.35 14.05
CA ASP A 18 -3.54 -17.65 13.97
C ASP A 18 -4.50 -18.85 13.79
N ASP A 19 -5.78 -18.67 14.13
CA ASP A 19 -6.81 -19.71 13.99
C ASP A 19 -7.37 -19.83 12.54
N HIS A 20 -6.94 -18.94 11.61
CA HIS A 20 -7.44 -18.87 10.23
C HIS A 20 -6.40 -19.27 9.17
N THR A 21 -5.55 -20.24 9.47
CA THR A 21 -4.43 -20.64 8.58
C THR A 21 -4.87 -21.34 7.29
N ASP A 22 -6.07 -21.93 7.27
CA ASP A 22 -6.59 -22.68 6.12
C ASP A 22 -7.29 -21.79 5.07
N GLN A 23 -7.40 -20.49 5.34
CA GLN A 23 -8.02 -19.52 4.44
C GLN A 23 -6.98 -18.73 3.66
N THR A 24 -7.38 -18.18 2.51
CA THR A 24 -6.58 -17.20 1.80
C THR A 24 -6.32 -15.99 2.71
N PRO A 25 -5.05 -15.63 2.99
CA PRO A 25 -4.74 -14.59 3.94
C PRO A 25 -4.94 -13.19 3.35
N ILE A 26 -5.01 -12.18 4.23
CA ILE A 26 -4.93 -10.78 3.87
C ILE A 26 -3.49 -10.29 4.05
N VAL A 27 -2.96 -9.56 3.07
CA VAL A 27 -1.71 -8.80 3.17
C VAL A 27 -2.07 -7.31 3.10
N LEU A 28 -1.73 -6.55 4.16
CA LEU A 28 -1.96 -5.11 4.27
C LEU A 28 -0.68 -4.34 4.01
N ILE A 29 -0.67 -3.49 2.97
CA ILE A 29 0.49 -2.72 2.52
C ILE A 29 0.30 -1.26 2.90
N HIS A 30 1.22 -0.73 3.71
CA HIS A 30 1.15 0.63 4.26
C HIS A 30 1.50 1.73 3.25
N GLY A 31 1.12 2.97 3.58
CA GLY A 31 1.45 4.18 2.82
C GLY A 31 2.94 4.57 2.91
N SER A 32 3.32 5.60 2.15
CA SER A 32 4.70 6.11 2.13
C SER A 32 5.13 6.69 3.48
N THR A 33 6.43 6.55 3.80
CA THR A 33 7.11 7.16 4.96
C THR A 33 6.62 6.78 6.35
N ILE A 34 5.68 5.83 6.44
CA ILE A 34 5.18 5.24 7.70
C ILE A 34 5.48 3.74 7.74
N ASP A 35 5.15 3.07 8.83
CA ASP A 35 5.26 1.61 8.94
C ASP A 35 3.89 0.93 8.96
N SER A 36 3.91 -0.39 8.92
CA SER A 36 2.68 -1.20 8.91
C SER A 36 1.86 -1.06 10.20
N HIS A 37 2.51 -0.79 11.34
CA HIS A 37 1.79 -0.60 12.59
C HIS A 37 1.09 0.74 12.68
N THR A 38 1.76 1.80 12.25
CA THR A 38 1.19 3.15 12.19
C THR A 38 -0.04 3.18 11.27
N ASP A 39 0.02 2.46 10.15
CA ASP A 39 -1.08 2.49 9.19
C ASP A 39 -2.22 1.50 9.54
N TRP A 40 -1.90 0.27 9.89
CA TRP A 40 -2.86 -0.83 9.99
C TRP A 40 -3.07 -1.37 11.41
N GLY A 41 -2.40 -0.79 12.43
CA GLY A 41 -2.41 -1.34 13.78
C GLY A 41 -3.80 -1.44 14.43
N SER A 42 -4.74 -0.56 14.11
CA SER A 42 -6.14 -0.65 14.57
C SER A 42 -7.00 -1.58 13.70
N ILE A 43 -6.70 -1.64 12.40
CA ILE A 43 -7.50 -2.37 11.39
C ILE A 43 -7.19 -3.88 11.40
N ALA A 44 -5.90 -4.25 11.45
CA ALA A 44 -5.50 -5.65 11.36
C ALA A 44 -6.16 -6.56 12.39
N PRO A 45 -6.29 -6.18 13.68
CA PRO A 45 -7.01 -6.99 14.67
C PRO A 45 -8.51 -7.17 14.38
N ALA A 46 -9.14 -6.18 13.71
CA ALA A 46 -10.55 -6.27 13.34
C ALA A 46 -10.77 -7.29 12.21
N LEU A 47 -9.93 -7.27 11.18
CA LEU A 47 -9.95 -8.25 10.08
C LEU A 47 -9.53 -9.64 10.55
N ALA A 48 -8.64 -9.72 11.54
CA ALA A 48 -8.12 -10.98 12.09
C ALA A 48 -9.16 -11.79 12.87
N LYS A 49 -10.35 -11.26 13.09
CA LYS A 49 -11.48 -12.05 13.62
C LYS A 49 -12.01 -13.07 12.62
N GLU A 50 -11.75 -12.86 11.33
CA GLU A 50 -12.28 -13.73 10.25
C GLU A 50 -11.20 -14.24 9.28
N TYR A 51 -10.00 -13.63 9.25
CA TYR A 51 -8.93 -13.98 8.30
C TYR A 51 -7.56 -14.06 8.98
N ARG A 52 -6.66 -14.82 8.39
CA ARG A 52 -5.23 -14.67 8.65
C ARG A 52 -4.78 -13.33 8.04
N VAL A 53 -4.11 -12.47 8.81
CA VAL A 53 -3.69 -11.14 8.37
C VAL A 53 -2.19 -10.97 8.56
N PHE A 54 -1.51 -10.49 7.53
CA PHE A 54 -0.11 -10.10 7.56
C PHE A 54 0.04 -8.61 7.27
N THR A 55 0.92 -7.96 8.01
CA THR A 55 1.24 -6.55 7.83
C THR A 55 2.76 -6.40 7.70
N PRO A 56 3.34 -6.62 6.50
CA PRO A 56 4.76 -6.37 6.28
C PRO A 56 5.09 -4.88 6.31
N ASP A 57 6.27 -4.54 6.84
CA ASP A 57 6.89 -3.26 6.57
C ASP A 57 7.54 -3.36 5.18
N CYS A 58 7.19 -2.48 4.24
CA CYS A 58 7.81 -2.45 2.92
C CYS A 58 9.33 -2.23 3.03
N ARG A 59 10.12 -2.68 2.04
CA ARG A 59 11.57 -2.44 2.05
C ARG A 59 11.91 -0.98 2.36
N GLY A 60 12.88 -0.76 3.24
CA GLY A 60 13.28 0.57 3.67
C GLY A 60 12.33 1.28 4.63
N HIS A 61 11.24 0.63 5.05
CA HIS A 61 10.31 1.20 6.03
C HIS A 61 10.33 0.39 7.33
N GLY A 62 9.99 1.06 8.42
CA GLY A 62 9.89 0.43 9.74
C GLY A 62 11.14 -0.36 10.09
N HIS A 63 10.96 -1.66 10.33
CA HIS A 63 12.02 -2.59 10.69
C HIS A 63 12.54 -3.41 9.49
N SER A 64 12.16 -3.04 8.27
CA SER A 64 12.66 -3.64 7.03
C SER A 64 13.83 -2.83 6.47
N ASN A 65 14.87 -3.51 5.96
CA ASN A 65 16.01 -2.83 5.38
C ASN A 65 15.86 -2.60 3.86
N ASN A 66 16.71 -1.73 3.31
CA ASN A 66 16.86 -1.50 1.87
C ASN A 66 18.35 -1.37 1.52
N PRO A 67 19.10 -2.48 1.49
CA PRO A 67 20.56 -2.44 1.39
C PRO A 67 21.08 -1.90 0.05
N HIS A 68 20.24 -1.89 -1.00
CA HIS A 68 20.61 -1.43 -2.33
C HIS A 68 20.07 -0.05 -2.68
N LEU A 69 19.28 0.55 -1.79
CA LEU A 69 18.59 1.83 -2.01
C LEU A 69 17.80 1.84 -3.33
N THR A 70 17.18 0.69 -3.65
CA THR A 70 16.29 0.54 -4.80
C THR A 70 14.85 0.61 -4.34
N TYR A 71 14.00 1.27 -5.15
CA TYR A 71 12.61 1.50 -4.77
C TYR A 71 11.77 1.83 -5.99
N SER A 72 10.86 0.92 -6.34
CA SER A 72 9.85 1.12 -7.39
C SER A 72 8.60 0.35 -7.05
N PHE A 73 7.45 0.76 -7.56
CA PHE A 73 6.19 0.01 -7.35
C PHE A 73 6.28 -1.41 -7.87
N LYS A 74 7.00 -1.61 -8.99
CA LYS A 74 7.24 -2.97 -9.49
C LYS A 74 8.06 -3.80 -8.50
N GLU A 75 9.15 -3.27 -7.97
CA GLU A 75 9.99 -3.99 -7.00
C GLU A 75 9.24 -4.29 -5.70
N LEU A 76 8.42 -3.35 -5.23
CA LEU A 76 7.55 -3.57 -4.07
C LEU A 76 6.47 -4.63 -4.35
N ALA A 77 5.92 -4.69 -5.56
CA ALA A 77 4.99 -5.74 -5.97
C ALA A 77 5.67 -7.11 -6.08
N ASP A 78 6.92 -7.16 -6.59
CA ASP A 78 7.75 -8.38 -6.60
C ASP A 78 8.02 -8.86 -5.16
N ASP A 79 8.23 -7.95 -4.20
CA ASP A 79 8.37 -8.28 -2.78
C ASP A 79 7.08 -8.84 -2.18
N VAL A 80 5.93 -8.26 -2.51
CA VAL A 80 4.62 -8.75 -2.05
C VAL A 80 4.37 -10.17 -2.58
N ALA A 81 4.63 -10.43 -3.84
CA ALA A 81 4.48 -11.76 -4.44
C ALA A 81 5.40 -12.80 -3.76
N ALA A 82 6.67 -12.45 -3.56
CA ALA A 82 7.62 -13.30 -2.86
C ALA A 82 7.23 -13.50 -1.38
N PHE A 83 6.69 -12.48 -0.71
CA PHE A 83 6.21 -12.57 0.66
C PHE A 83 5.04 -13.56 0.80
N VAL A 84 4.04 -13.51 -0.08
CA VAL A 84 2.90 -14.45 -0.10
C VAL A 84 3.40 -15.90 -0.16
N HIS A 85 4.30 -16.19 -1.08
CA HIS A 85 4.88 -17.53 -1.22
C HIS A 85 5.72 -17.94 -0.01
N ALA A 86 6.51 -17.02 0.53
CA ALA A 86 7.35 -17.28 1.70
C ALA A 86 6.54 -17.54 2.98
N MET A 87 5.31 -17.01 3.06
CA MET A 87 4.35 -17.34 4.13
C MET A 87 3.63 -18.67 3.90
N GLY A 88 3.90 -19.39 2.79
CA GLY A 88 3.33 -20.70 2.49
C GLY A 88 1.98 -20.65 1.76
N TYR A 89 1.60 -19.51 1.18
CA TYR A 89 0.33 -19.36 0.46
C TYR A 89 0.57 -19.24 -1.05
N GLU A 90 -0.38 -19.76 -1.82
CA GLU A 90 -0.40 -19.57 -3.28
C GLU A 90 -0.92 -18.18 -3.64
N LYS A 91 -1.93 -17.70 -2.92
CA LYS A 91 -2.59 -16.41 -3.14
C LYS A 91 -2.89 -15.68 -1.84
N ALA A 92 -3.09 -14.38 -1.95
CA ALA A 92 -3.56 -13.52 -0.87
C ALA A 92 -4.58 -12.48 -1.37
N HIS A 93 -5.39 -11.97 -0.45
CA HIS A 93 -6.13 -10.72 -0.63
C HIS A 93 -5.15 -9.57 -0.40
N ILE A 94 -4.85 -8.79 -1.44
CA ILE A 94 -3.87 -7.71 -1.38
C ILE A 94 -4.61 -6.39 -1.17
N ILE A 95 -4.36 -5.75 -0.04
CA ILE A 95 -5.00 -4.49 0.37
C ILE A 95 -3.90 -3.47 0.63
N GLY A 96 -3.99 -2.29 0.07
CA GLY A 96 -2.99 -1.26 0.31
C GLY A 96 -3.58 0.14 0.39
N HIS A 97 -2.89 1.01 1.11
CA HIS A 97 -3.26 2.40 1.31
C HIS A 97 -2.21 3.35 0.70
N SER A 98 -2.65 4.36 -0.06
CA SER A 98 -1.78 5.39 -0.63
C SER A 98 -0.68 4.76 -1.51
N ASN A 99 0.60 4.93 -1.18
CA ASN A 99 1.71 4.22 -1.84
C ASN A 99 1.49 2.70 -1.84
N GLY A 100 1.08 2.13 -0.71
CA GLY A 100 0.70 0.72 -0.62
C GLY A 100 -0.51 0.36 -1.50
N GLY A 101 -1.42 1.31 -1.76
CA GLY A 101 -2.51 1.16 -2.71
C GLY A 101 -2.00 1.03 -4.15
N ASN A 102 -0.98 1.81 -4.51
CA ASN A 102 -0.29 1.66 -5.79
C ASN A 102 0.40 0.30 -5.89
N VAL A 103 1.10 -0.13 -4.82
CA VAL A 103 1.73 -1.46 -4.76
C VAL A 103 0.68 -2.55 -4.94
N ALA A 104 -0.48 -2.46 -4.29
CA ALA A 104 -1.56 -3.44 -4.44
C ALA A 104 -2.08 -3.49 -5.89
N LEU A 105 -2.29 -2.33 -6.53
CA LEU A 105 -2.69 -2.25 -7.94
C LEU A 105 -1.64 -2.87 -8.86
N VAL A 106 -0.36 -2.52 -8.67
CA VAL A 106 0.75 -3.06 -9.47
C VAL A 106 0.87 -4.56 -9.26
N THR A 107 0.72 -5.06 -8.02
CA THR A 107 0.71 -6.51 -7.74
C THR A 107 -0.42 -7.21 -8.49
N ALA A 108 -1.62 -6.64 -8.55
CA ALA A 108 -2.74 -7.24 -9.28
C ALA A 108 -2.54 -7.24 -10.81
N VAL A 109 -1.76 -6.30 -11.34
CA VAL A 109 -1.43 -6.22 -12.79
C VAL A 109 -0.29 -7.15 -13.15
N GLU A 110 0.82 -7.13 -12.38
CA GLU A 110 2.06 -7.83 -12.70
C GLU A 110 2.09 -9.26 -12.14
N HIS A 111 1.40 -9.52 -11.02
CA HIS A 111 1.35 -10.79 -10.30
C HIS A 111 -0.08 -11.28 -10.03
N PRO A 112 -0.92 -11.45 -11.08
CA PRO A 112 -2.29 -11.93 -10.91
C PRO A 112 -2.35 -13.36 -10.34
N GLU A 113 -1.28 -14.14 -10.48
CA GLU A 113 -1.18 -15.52 -9.97
C GLU A 113 -1.17 -15.58 -8.45
N VAL A 114 -0.64 -14.57 -7.75
CA VAL A 114 -0.62 -14.51 -6.28
C VAL A 114 -1.76 -13.66 -5.71
N THR A 115 -2.54 -12.99 -6.55
CA THR A 115 -3.59 -12.07 -6.10
C THR A 115 -4.96 -12.72 -6.20
N GLN A 116 -5.60 -12.97 -5.06
CA GLN A 116 -6.98 -13.48 -5.00
C GLN A 116 -7.99 -12.35 -5.23
N THR A 117 -7.86 -11.25 -4.49
CA THR A 117 -8.57 -9.99 -4.68
C THR A 117 -7.63 -8.83 -4.43
N CYS A 118 -7.93 -7.66 -5.00
CA CYS A 118 -7.16 -6.45 -4.80
C CYS A 118 -8.03 -5.32 -4.26
N ILE A 119 -7.55 -4.62 -3.22
CA ILE A 119 -8.22 -3.43 -2.68
C ILE A 119 -7.22 -2.27 -2.64
N PRO A 120 -7.08 -1.53 -3.75
CA PRO A 120 -6.25 -0.33 -3.79
C PRO A 120 -7.03 0.85 -3.20
N GLN A 121 -6.62 1.31 -2.02
CA GLN A 121 -7.18 2.52 -1.41
C GLN A 121 -6.29 3.72 -1.68
N ALA A 122 -6.88 4.81 -2.12
CA ALA A 122 -6.21 6.08 -2.40
C ALA A 122 -5.03 5.93 -3.39
N ALA A 123 -5.18 5.02 -4.35
CA ALA A 123 -4.19 4.71 -5.36
C ALA A 123 -4.36 5.57 -6.62
N ASN A 124 -3.27 5.74 -7.36
CA ASN A 124 -3.29 6.31 -8.69
C ASN A 124 -2.84 5.28 -9.75
N ALA A 125 -3.45 5.32 -10.93
CA ALA A 125 -3.09 4.41 -12.02
C ALA A 125 -2.05 5.00 -12.99
N TYR A 126 -1.83 6.30 -12.93
CA TYR A 126 -0.87 7.02 -13.78
C TYR A 126 -0.37 8.29 -13.11
N VAL A 127 0.79 8.76 -13.56
CA VAL A 127 1.41 9.99 -13.06
C VAL A 127 0.78 11.19 -13.73
N THR A 128 0.29 12.12 -12.92
CA THR A 128 -0.31 13.38 -13.41
C THR A 128 0.72 14.53 -13.40
N ARG A 129 0.43 15.57 -14.17
CA ARG A 129 1.24 16.79 -14.10
C ARG A 129 1.22 17.40 -12.69
N TYR A 130 0.11 17.26 -11.99
CA TYR A 130 -0.02 17.72 -10.60
C TYR A 130 0.98 17.03 -9.66
N LEU A 131 1.13 15.70 -9.74
CA LEU A 131 2.12 14.95 -8.97
C LEU A 131 3.55 15.39 -9.31
N ILE A 132 3.89 15.52 -10.59
CA ILE A 132 5.22 15.96 -11.03
C ILE A 132 5.59 17.35 -10.48
N GLU A 133 4.64 18.27 -10.39
CA GLU A 133 4.89 19.65 -9.92
C GLU A 133 4.86 19.78 -8.39
N ARG A 134 4.13 18.89 -7.70
CA ARG A 134 3.87 18.94 -6.26
C ARG A 134 4.85 18.12 -5.45
N GLU A 135 5.05 16.85 -5.81
CA GLU A 135 5.76 15.88 -4.97
C GLU A 135 7.24 16.27 -4.69
N PRO A 136 8.01 16.81 -5.65
CA PRO A 136 9.36 17.31 -5.37
C PRO A 136 9.43 18.41 -4.31
N LYS A 137 8.33 19.13 -4.08
CA LYS A 137 8.25 20.16 -3.04
C LYS A 137 7.89 19.60 -1.69
N ILE A 138 7.03 18.56 -1.68
CA ILE A 138 6.60 17.88 -0.43
C ILE A 138 7.74 17.05 0.14
N PHE A 139 8.41 16.27 -0.70
CA PHE A 139 9.48 15.35 -0.32
C PHE A 139 10.89 15.99 -0.37
N ASP A 140 10.98 17.32 -0.37
CA ASP A 140 12.27 18.04 -0.25
C ASP A 140 12.79 17.96 1.21
N PRO A 141 13.93 17.29 1.48
CA PRO A 141 14.46 17.15 2.83
C PRO A 141 14.79 18.49 3.52
N GLU A 142 15.21 19.50 2.77
CA GLU A 142 15.50 20.81 3.35
C GLU A 142 14.20 21.53 3.74
N ARG A 143 13.16 21.38 2.93
CA ARG A 143 11.84 21.89 3.28
C ARG A 143 11.25 21.14 4.49
N VAL A 144 11.32 19.81 4.50
CA VAL A 144 10.84 19.00 5.62
C VAL A 144 11.55 19.38 6.92
N THR A 145 12.87 19.58 6.88
CA THR A 145 13.64 20.03 8.05
C THR A 145 13.15 21.38 8.59
N ARG A 146 12.80 22.32 7.71
CA ARG A 146 12.39 23.66 8.07
C ARG A 146 10.91 23.79 8.43
N GLU A 147 10.02 23.11 7.68
CA GLU A 147 8.58 23.34 7.71
C GLU A 147 7.80 22.20 8.38
N ALA A 148 8.37 20.99 8.45
CA ALA A 148 7.72 19.80 9.01
C ALA A 148 8.69 18.96 9.88
N PRO A 149 9.38 19.55 10.88
CA PRO A 149 10.37 18.81 11.69
C PRO A 149 9.77 17.62 12.45
N ALA A 150 8.50 17.68 12.82
CA ALA A 150 7.83 16.55 13.47
C ALA A 150 7.72 15.31 12.54
N TRP A 151 7.46 15.52 11.26
CA TRP A 151 7.44 14.44 10.27
C TRP A 151 8.83 13.83 10.04
N ARG A 152 9.87 14.68 10.00
CA ARG A 152 11.26 14.20 9.98
C ARG A 152 11.56 13.33 11.20
N ASP A 153 11.22 13.81 12.40
CA ASP A 153 11.52 13.11 13.66
C ASP A 153 10.75 11.79 13.74
N GLU A 154 9.52 11.74 13.22
CA GLU A 154 8.74 10.51 13.09
C GLU A 154 9.42 9.51 12.14
N MET A 155 9.88 9.93 10.96
CA MET A 155 10.62 9.06 10.04
C MET A 155 11.91 8.52 10.65
N ILE A 156 12.67 9.35 11.40
CA ILE A 156 13.85 8.90 12.12
C ILE A 156 13.48 7.84 13.17
N ALA A 157 12.43 8.07 13.93
CA ALA A 157 11.96 7.13 14.95
C ALA A 157 11.48 5.80 14.37
N LEU A 158 10.79 5.83 13.23
CA LEU A 158 10.24 4.63 12.57
C LEU A 158 11.31 3.81 11.83
N HIS A 159 12.24 4.46 11.13
CA HIS A 159 13.13 3.80 10.16
C HIS A 159 14.61 3.83 10.55
N GLY A 160 15.00 4.69 11.47
CA GLY A 160 16.41 4.97 11.78
C GLY A 160 17.14 3.82 12.46
N GLU A 161 16.45 3.00 13.26
CA GLU A 161 17.07 1.86 13.96
C GLU A 161 17.70 0.86 12.98
N VAL A 162 17.07 0.58 11.87
CA VAL A 162 17.49 -0.44 10.88
C VAL A 162 18.30 0.18 9.74
N ASN A 163 17.90 1.35 9.26
CA ASN A 163 18.46 1.95 8.04
C ASN A 163 19.42 3.12 8.31
N GLY A 164 19.52 3.59 9.56
CA GLY A 164 20.35 4.73 9.98
C GLY A 164 19.55 6.03 10.13
N GLU A 165 20.00 6.89 11.06
CA GLU A 165 19.27 8.13 11.42
C GLU A 165 19.08 9.10 10.25
N GLU A 166 20.02 9.15 9.31
CA GLU A 166 19.93 10.03 8.13
C GLU A 166 19.16 9.42 6.94
N TYR A 167 18.74 8.15 7.06
CA TYR A 167 18.04 7.43 5.98
C TYR A 167 16.73 8.08 5.54
N TRP A 168 16.06 8.82 6.41
CA TRP A 168 14.84 9.55 6.07
C TRP A 168 14.98 10.48 4.85
N ARG A 169 16.19 11.03 4.60
CA ARG A 169 16.48 11.86 3.43
C ARG A 169 16.46 11.04 2.15
N GLU A 170 17.07 9.88 2.21
CA GLU A 170 17.07 8.92 1.10
C GLU A 170 15.66 8.38 0.84
N LEU A 171 14.92 8.06 1.91
CA LEU A 171 13.54 7.59 1.82
C LEU A 171 12.64 8.61 1.13
N LEU A 172 12.73 9.89 1.48
CA LEU A 172 12.00 10.97 0.81
C LEU A 172 12.34 11.06 -0.67
N TRP A 173 13.62 10.97 -1.01
CA TRP A 173 14.07 11.02 -2.40
C TRP A 173 13.58 9.82 -3.21
N LEU A 174 13.71 8.62 -2.68
CA LEU A 174 13.24 7.39 -3.31
C LEU A 174 11.73 7.40 -3.54
N THR A 175 10.97 7.78 -2.52
CA THR A 175 9.51 7.90 -2.58
C THR A 175 9.06 8.92 -3.61
N MET A 176 9.67 10.11 -3.60
CA MET A 176 9.38 11.15 -4.58
C MET A 176 9.64 10.67 -6.01
N LYS A 177 10.81 10.08 -6.25
CA LYS A 177 11.21 9.57 -7.57
C LYS A 177 10.21 8.51 -8.08
N GLU A 178 9.77 7.60 -7.21
CA GLU A 178 8.77 6.60 -7.54
C GLU A 178 7.44 7.24 -7.95
N ILE A 179 6.86 8.09 -7.10
CA ILE A 179 5.55 8.72 -7.32
C ILE A 179 5.48 9.55 -8.62
N ILE A 180 6.57 10.23 -9.01
CA ILE A 180 6.59 11.04 -10.23
C ILE A 180 6.95 10.26 -11.50
N SER A 181 7.25 8.99 -11.41
CA SER A 181 7.65 8.15 -12.56
C SER A 181 6.68 7.01 -12.87
N GLU A 182 5.95 6.51 -11.89
CA GLU A 182 5.08 5.33 -12.01
C GLU A 182 3.93 5.33 -10.97
N PRO A 183 2.89 4.48 -11.12
CA PRO A 183 2.63 3.66 -12.30
C PRO A 183 2.12 4.50 -13.48
N ASN A 184 2.06 3.91 -14.68
CA ASN A 184 1.48 4.56 -15.86
C ASN A 184 0.66 3.55 -16.68
N TYR A 185 -0.43 3.06 -16.10
CA TYR A 185 -1.30 2.09 -16.75
C TYR A 185 -2.31 2.74 -17.70
N SER A 186 -2.29 2.29 -18.93
CA SER A 186 -3.30 2.65 -19.93
C SER A 186 -4.63 1.90 -19.68
N PRO A 187 -5.73 2.34 -20.30
CA PRO A 187 -7.00 1.58 -20.32
C PRO A 187 -6.82 0.14 -20.77
N SER A 188 -5.92 -0.10 -21.74
CA SER A 188 -5.63 -1.45 -22.25
C SER A 188 -4.92 -2.32 -21.20
N ASP A 189 -4.08 -1.76 -20.36
CA ASP A 189 -3.41 -2.51 -19.30
C ASP A 189 -4.40 -2.90 -18.21
N LEU A 190 -5.20 -1.96 -17.73
CA LEU A 190 -6.22 -2.19 -16.72
C LEU A 190 -7.32 -3.16 -17.19
N SER A 191 -7.67 -3.15 -18.47
CA SER A 191 -8.69 -4.06 -19.02
C SER A 191 -8.28 -5.53 -19.00
N ARG A 192 -7.00 -5.82 -18.85
CA ARG A 192 -6.47 -7.20 -18.73
C ARG A 192 -6.53 -7.75 -17.31
N VAL A 193 -6.70 -6.89 -16.31
CA VAL A 193 -6.80 -7.32 -14.90
C VAL A 193 -8.09 -8.13 -14.72
N LYS A 194 -7.94 -9.39 -14.30
CA LYS A 194 -9.08 -10.30 -14.07
C LYS A 194 -9.38 -10.48 -12.58
N VAL A 195 -8.48 -10.02 -11.74
CA VAL A 195 -8.61 -10.08 -10.29
C VAL A 195 -9.80 -9.23 -9.86
N PRO A 196 -10.73 -9.75 -9.02
CA PRO A 196 -11.77 -8.93 -8.42
C PRO A 196 -11.18 -7.77 -7.63
N MET A 197 -11.68 -6.56 -7.83
CA MET A 197 -11.10 -5.35 -7.26
C MET A 197 -12.16 -4.49 -6.56
N LEU A 198 -11.85 -3.97 -5.36
CA LEU A 198 -12.61 -2.92 -4.70
C LEU A 198 -11.76 -1.67 -4.60
N VAL A 199 -12.03 -0.69 -5.45
CA VAL A 199 -11.34 0.60 -5.43
C VAL A 199 -11.95 1.49 -4.36
N ILE A 200 -11.12 2.00 -3.45
CA ILE A 200 -11.56 2.87 -2.33
C ILE A 200 -10.84 4.21 -2.42
N MET A 201 -11.58 5.31 -2.31
CA MET A 201 -11.00 6.66 -2.20
C MET A 201 -11.99 7.60 -1.54
N GLY A 202 -11.53 8.46 -0.64
CA GLY A 202 -12.41 9.45 0.00
C GLY A 202 -12.84 10.53 -0.98
N ALA A 203 -14.08 11.02 -0.87
CA ALA A 203 -14.61 12.05 -1.75
C ALA A 203 -13.85 13.39 -1.62
N ASP A 204 -13.28 13.65 -0.44
CA ASP A 204 -12.50 14.86 -0.13
C ASP A 204 -10.99 14.59 -0.11
N ASP A 205 -10.53 13.53 -0.78
CA ASP A 205 -9.09 13.24 -0.89
C ASP A 205 -8.38 14.35 -1.67
N THR A 206 -7.45 15.03 -1.00
CA THR A 206 -6.67 16.13 -1.57
C THR A 206 -5.28 15.69 -2.07
N VAL A 207 -4.92 14.43 -1.84
CA VAL A 207 -3.68 13.84 -2.33
C VAL A 207 -3.89 13.28 -3.73
N ASN A 208 -4.92 12.44 -3.88
CA ASN A 208 -5.33 11.84 -5.14
C ASN A 208 -6.80 12.16 -5.42
N ALA A 209 -7.09 12.74 -6.59
CA ALA A 209 -8.45 13.11 -6.94
C ALA A 209 -9.30 11.87 -7.30
N PRO A 210 -10.48 11.64 -6.67
CA PRO A 210 -11.29 10.45 -6.90
C PRO A 210 -11.77 10.27 -8.33
N ASP A 211 -12.14 11.36 -8.99
CA ASP A 211 -12.61 11.38 -10.39
C ASP A 211 -11.47 11.12 -11.39
N GLU A 212 -10.25 11.52 -11.04
CA GLU A 212 -9.08 11.31 -11.89
C GLU A 212 -8.50 9.89 -11.75
N HIS A 213 -8.48 9.33 -10.53
CA HIS A 213 -7.81 8.05 -10.28
C HIS A 213 -8.75 6.90 -9.94
N ALA A 214 -9.59 7.01 -8.90
CA ALA A 214 -10.45 5.90 -8.49
C ALA A 214 -11.48 5.54 -9.56
N GLN A 215 -12.14 6.54 -10.15
CA GLN A 215 -13.08 6.30 -11.25
C GLN A 215 -12.39 5.77 -12.50
N TYR A 216 -11.18 6.24 -12.80
CA TYR A 216 -10.40 5.73 -13.92
C TYR A 216 -10.07 4.25 -13.74
N ILE A 217 -9.55 3.83 -12.58
CA ILE A 217 -9.27 2.42 -12.29
C ILE A 217 -10.55 1.59 -12.41
N ALA A 218 -11.61 2.00 -11.70
CA ALA A 218 -12.86 1.25 -11.65
C ALA A 218 -13.57 1.15 -13.01
N SER A 219 -13.43 2.15 -13.88
CA SER A 219 -14.04 2.12 -15.21
C SER A 219 -13.30 1.24 -16.22
N HIS A 220 -12.04 0.91 -15.98
CA HIS A 220 -11.21 0.14 -16.92
C HIS A 220 -10.88 -1.28 -16.44
N VAL A 221 -10.99 -1.57 -15.13
CA VAL A 221 -10.87 -2.94 -14.61
C VAL A 221 -12.21 -3.65 -14.67
N PRO A 222 -12.36 -4.77 -15.41
CA PRO A 222 -13.67 -5.38 -15.70
C PRO A 222 -14.46 -5.84 -14.46
N ASN A 223 -13.78 -6.25 -13.39
CA ASN A 223 -14.39 -6.78 -12.17
C ASN A 223 -14.23 -5.84 -10.98
N ALA A 224 -14.13 -4.53 -11.23
CA ALA A 224 -13.98 -3.54 -10.18
C ALA A 224 -15.32 -3.07 -9.62
N GLU A 225 -15.38 -2.98 -8.29
CA GLU A 225 -16.36 -2.22 -7.53
C GLU A 225 -15.71 -0.92 -7.07
N LEU A 226 -16.50 0.16 -6.92
CA LEU A 226 -16.02 1.47 -6.50
C LEU A 226 -16.74 1.92 -5.24
N TRP A 227 -15.98 2.40 -4.26
CA TRP A 227 -16.54 3.01 -3.06
C TRP A 227 -15.83 4.35 -2.77
N ILE A 228 -16.61 5.44 -2.88
CA ILE A 228 -16.17 6.80 -2.60
C ILE A 228 -17.05 7.37 -1.47
N PRO A 229 -16.68 7.19 -0.18
CA PRO A 229 -17.43 7.74 0.93
C PRO A 229 -17.36 9.28 0.95
N GLU A 230 -18.53 9.92 1.11
CA GLU A 230 -18.63 11.37 1.25
C GLU A 230 -17.97 11.86 2.53
N LYS A 231 -17.49 13.12 2.53
CA LYS A 231 -16.88 13.78 3.71
C LYS A 231 -15.76 12.96 4.33
N THR A 232 -14.94 12.37 3.50
CA THR A 232 -13.83 11.49 3.89
C THR A 232 -12.61 11.86 3.07
N GLY A 233 -11.49 12.01 3.73
CA GLY A 233 -10.21 12.37 3.11
C GLY A 233 -9.40 11.14 2.68
N HIS A 234 -8.08 11.29 2.72
CA HIS A 234 -7.11 10.31 2.23
C HIS A 234 -7.11 8.99 3.01
N ASN A 235 -7.34 9.05 4.33
CA ASN A 235 -7.21 7.91 5.24
C ASN A 235 -8.57 7.23 5.53
N VAL A 236 -9.28 6.79 4.49
CA VAL A 236 -10.64 6.21 4.61
C VAL A 236 -10.72 5.14 5.69
N HIS A 237 -9.74 4.23 5.77
CA HIS A 237 -9.67 3.14 6.75
C HIS A 237 -9.58 3.63 8.21
N LYS A 238 -9.05 4.84 8.46
CA LYS A 238 -8.97 5.46 9.79
C LYS A 238 -10.17 6.37 10.07
N GLU A 239 -10.61 7.12 9.06
CA GLU A 239 -11.70 8.08 9.19
C GLU A 239 -13.08 7.40 9.28
N ARG A 240 -13.21 6.21 8.69
CA ARG A 240 -14.43 5.40 8.60
C ARG A 240 -14.16 3.94 9.02
N GLU A 241 -13.40 3.71 10.07
CA GLU A 241 -12.85 2.41 10.44
C GLU A 241 -13.90 1.28 10.42
N GLN A 242 -15.00 1.44 11.13
CA GLN A 242 -16.04 0.40 11.20
C GLN A 242 -16.67 0.13 9.82
N GLU A 243 -17.09 1.17 9.11
CA GLU A 243 -17.70 1.07 7.78
C GLU A 243 -16.73 0.45 6.76
N TRP A 244 -15.45 0.81 6.86
CA TRP A 244 -14.39 0.26 6.02
C TRP A 244 -14.19 -1.24 6.26
N VAL A 245 -14.11 -1.68 7.52
CA VAL A 245 -13.96 -3.10 7.87
C VAL A 245 -15.17 -3.90 7.38
N GLU A 246 -16.39 -3.43 7.61
CA GLU A 246 -17.62 -4.07 7.14
C GLU A 246 -17.64 -4.18 5.61
N LYS A 247 -17.27 -3.12 4.90
CA LYS A 247 -17.24 -3.08 3.43
C LYS A 247 -16.19 -4.04 2.85
N VAL A 248 -15.01 -4.06 3.44
CA VAL A 248 -13.93 -4.97 3.01
C VAL A 248 -14.31 -6.42 3.27
N LEU A 249 -14.78 -6.77 4.46
CA LEU A 249 -15.21 -8.14 4.78
C LEU A 249 -16.36 -8.61 3.88
N ASP A 250 -17.35 -7.77 3.60
CA ASP A 250 -18.42 -8.10 2.66
C ASP A 250 -17.87 -8.39 1.26
N PHE A 251 -16.97 -7.55 0.76
CA PHE A 251 -16.33 -7.75 -0.55
C PHE A 251 -15.53 -9.05 -0.60
N LEU A 252 -14.70 -9.33 0.41
CA LEU A 252 -13.89 -10.55 0.47
C LEU A 252 -14.76 -11.81 0.50
N LYS A 253 -15.86 -11.83 1.27
CA LYS A 253 -16.82 -12.95 1.33
C LYS A 253 -17.51 -13.22 -0.01
N ARG A 254 -17.78 -12.19 -0.80
CA ARG A 254 -18.46 -12.32 -2.10
C ARG A 254 -17.52 -12.67 -3.26
N ARG A 255 -16.25 -12.32 -3.15
CA ARG A 255 -15.28 -12.35 -4.26
C ARG A 255 -14.02 -13.16 -3.99
N GLY A 256 -13.76 -13.51 -2.73
CA GLY A 256 -12.58 -14.25 -2.29
C GLY A 256 -12.61 -15.76 -2.46
#